data_44775c6c51dc14bf1eb8e69be6f7b23b
#
_entry.id   44775c6c51dc14bf1eb8e69be6f7b23b
#
_cell.length_a   1.000
_cell.length_b   1.000
_cell.length_c   1.000
_cell.angle_alpha   90.00
_cell.angle_beta   90.00
_cell.angle_gamma   90.00
#
_symmetry.space_group_name_H-M   'P 1'
#
loop_
_entity.id
_entity.type
_entity.pdbx_description
1 polymer ?
#
loop_
_entity_poly.entity_id
_entity_poly.type
_entity_poly.pdbx_seq_one_letter_code
_entity_poly.pdbx_strand_id
1 'polypeptide(L)'
;MSHESIADLVAKLHSGKVGRREFMVRAAAAGLSVGLIGNALRAAGVSAQDASPAAGGLPPAATIGAPGIAHTTDTSKGTIKLYSSWPLTGSMQGIGGDAVASVKMALADFGNAAGGFALEYEALDDGVAANNGGWEAGKESDHANKVINDADAMVHMATYNSGAAKIAIPILNAAGMAMISYANTYPGLTKAVEGATEEGEPDKYYPTGKRNYMRVCPADDIQGGASAAWAYDEMGKKAAYVLDDQSLYGHGVATVFKNQFEKKGGTVLGAEGYDAKASDYQALMTSIAAKNPDIVYVGATVDQNPAKVLQDMRSVMGDEVLFLGPDGLNNAAFVQGAGEAAEGAYITFGGYTPDKLKELGGPGGDYVDRITATLGHAPDAYAVYGYETTVVVLQAIEKAAEKDRAKILEAMLKTEGFKSLLGGTWSFTETGDTDSSIIGLAKVENGEIKFQKAISG
;
A
#
# COMPACT_ATOMS: atom_id res chain seq x y z
N MET A 1 35.53 -16.06 -27.38
CA MET A 1 34.45 -15.04 -27.50
C MET A 1 35.01 -13.77 -26.85
N SER A 2 35.18 -12.69 -27.61
CA SER A 2 35.74 -11.41 -27.14
C SER A 2 34.81 -10.84 -26.06
N HIS A 3 35.32 -10.60 -24.87
CA HIS A 3 34.59 -9.88 -23.82
C HIS A 3 34.31 -8.44 -24.30
N GLU A 4 33.05 -8.16 -24.61
CA GLU A 4 32.59 -6.80 -24.89
C GLU A 4 32.84 -5.93 -23.66
N SER A 5 33.55 -4.82 -23.80
CA SER A 5 33.84 -3.94 -22.66
C SER A 5 32.59 -3.14 -22.29
N ILE A 6 32.47 -2.75 -21.00
CA ILE A 6 31.37 -1.92 -20.52
C ILE A 6 31.31 -0.58 -21.26
N ALA A 7 32.49 -0.04 -21.64
CA ALA A 7 32.56 1.19 -22.41
C ALA A 7 31.96 1.02 -23.84
N ASP A 8 32.19 -0.15 -24.49
CA ASP A 8 31.59 -0.44 -25.79
C ASP A 8 30.06 -0.61 -25.68
N LEU A 9 29.59 -1.20 -24.59
CA LEU A 9 28.17 -1.38 -24.32
C LEU A 9 27.46 -0.04 -24.09
N VAL A 10 28.09 0.90 -23.36
CA VAL A 10 27.62 2.28 -23.16
C VAL A 10 27.60 3.04 -24.48
N ALA A 11 28.65 2.93 -25.29
CA ALA A 11 28.70 3.58 -26.61
C ALA A 11 27.62 3.05 -27.57
N LYS A 12 27.28 1.76 -27.50
CA LYS A 12 26.18 1.15 -28.28
C LYS A 12 24.80 1.62 -27.80
N LEU A 13 24.63 1.84 -26.49
CA LEU A 13 23.41 2.42 -25.95
C LEU A 13 23.22 3.87 -26.44
N HIS A 14 24.27 4.71 -26.38
CA HIS A 14 24.24 6.08 -26.89
C HIS A 14 23.92 6.17 -28.39
N SER A 15 24.43 5.23 -29.17
CA SER A 15 24.20 5.19 -30.62
C SER A 15 22.88 4.53 -31.03
N GLY A 16 22.04 4.12 -30.07
CA GLY A 16 20.78 3.43 -30.32
C GLY A 16 20.92 2.02 -30.89
N LYS A 17 22.13 1.45 -30.93
CA LYS A 17 22.40 0.10 -31.43
C LYS A 17 22.07 -1.03 -30.47
N VAL A 18 21.89 -0.68 -29.19
CA VAL A 18 21.45 -1.58 -28.12
C VAL A 18 20.35 -0.87 -27.33
N GLY A 19 19.21 -1.53 -27.14
CA GLY A 19 18.13 -1.02 -26.34
C GLY A 19 18.46 -1.09 -24.85
N ARG A 20 17.79 -0.25 -24.04
CA ARG A 20 17.97 -0.15 -22.58
C ARG A 20 17.87 -1.52 -21.87
N ARG A 21 16.89 -2.34 -22.26
CA ARG A 21 16.68 -3.69 -21.70
C ARG A 21 17.86 -4.60 -22.00
N GLU A 22 18.35 -4.60 -23.24
CA GLU A 22 19.48 -5.39 -23.68
C GLU A 22 20.78 -4.93 -23.02
N PHE A 23 20.94 -3.60 -22.82
CA PHE A 23 22.05 -3.04 -22.05
C PHE A 23 22.04 -3.55 -20.61
N MET A 24 20.88 -3.50 -19.89
CA MET A 24 20.77 -3.97 -18.52
C MET A 24 21.12 -5.46 -18.38
N VAL A 25 20.60 -6.30 -19.28
CA VAL A 25 20.88 -7.75 -19.27
C VAL A 25 22.36 -8.03 -19.49
N ARG A 26 22.99 -7.36 -20.45
CA ARG A 26 24.42 -7.56 -20.77
C ARG A 26 25.33 -6.97 -19.69
N ALA A 27 24.97 -5.85 -19.07
CA ALA A 27 25.71 -5.23 -18.00
C ALA A 27 25.66 -6.07 -16.70
N ALA A 28 24.50 -6.65 -16.39
CA ALA A 28 24.35 -7.59 -15.29
C ALA A 28 25.13 -8.88 -15.53
N ALA A 29 25.10 -9.42 -16.74
CA ALA A 29 25.90 -10.59 -17.14
C ALA A 29 27.42 -10.33 -17.08
N ALA A 30 27.84 -9.07 -17.20
CA ALA A 30 29.23 -8.63 -17.04
C ALA A 30 29.60 -8.34 -15.56
N GLY A 31 28.71 -8.63 -14.60
CA GLY A 31 28.99 -8.51 -13.17
C GLY A 31 28.82 -7.11 -12.56
N LEU A 32 28.16 -6.19 -13.27
CA LEU A 32 27.86 -4.85 -12.71
C LEU A 32 26.71 -4.92 -11.71
N SER A 33 26.89 -4.29 -10.54
CA SER A 33 25.81 -4.10 -9.59
C SER A 33 24.75 -3.12 -10.12
N VAL A 34 23.51 -3.25 -9.66
CA VAL A 34 22.38 -2.39 -10.07
C VAL A 34 22.70 -0.89 -9.91
N GLY A 35 23.42 -0.51 -8.86
CA GLY A 35 23.87 0.88 -8.65
C GLY A 35 24.85 1.38 -9.72
N LEU A 36 25.76 0.55 -10.19
CA LEU A 36 26.70 0.91 -11.26
C LEU A 36 26.02 0.97 -12.63
N ILE A 37 25.03 0.11 -12.86
CA ILE A 37 24.20 0.15 -14.07
C ILE A 37 23.37 1.46 -14.11
N GLY A 38 22.76 1.85 -12.98
CA GLY A 38 22.03 3.10 -12.85
C GLY A 38 22.90 4.34 -13.10
N ASN A 39 24.13 4.35 -12.57
CA ASN A 39 25.07 5.44 -12.80
C ASN A 39 25.55 5.51 -14.25
N ALA A 40 25.75 4.36 -14.90
CA ALA A 40 26.13 4.31 -16.32
C ALA A 40 24.99 4.84 -17.22
N LEU A 41 23.73 4.53 -16.88
CA LEU A 41 22.55 5.06 -17.59
C LEU A 41 22.42 6.57 -17.44
N ARG A 42 22.66 7.12 -16.23
CA ARG A 42 22.67 8.58 -15.98
C ARG A 42 23.81 9.28 -16.73
N ALA A 43 25.00 8.70 -16.71
CA ALA A 43 26.17 9.22 -17.46
C ALA A 43 25.92 9.19 -18.98
N ALA A 44 25.08 8.27 -19.46
CA ALA A 44 24.63 8.16 -20.83
C ALA A 44 23.55 9.20 -21.23
N GLY A 45 23.20 10.15 -20.36
CA GLY A 45 22.15 11.15 -20.62
C GLY A 45 20.74 10.55 -20.75
N VAL A 46 20.57 9.28 -20.38
CA VAL A 46 19.27 8.60 -20.38
C VAL A 46 18.62 8.91 -19.04
N SER A 47 17.94 10.07 -18.93
CA SER A 47 17.16 10.40 -17.77
C SER A 47 15.94 9.47 -17.69
N ALA A 48 15.48 9.19 -16.46
CA ALA A 48 14.27 8.40 -16.22
C ALA A 48 12.98 9.07 -16.75
N GLN A 49 13.10 10.24 -17.36
CA GLN A 49 12.02 11.11 -17.81
C GLN A 49 11.53 10.84 -19.24
N ASP A 50 12.23 10.02 -20.05
CA ASP A 50 11.88 9.82 -21.45
C ASP A 50 11.17 8.49 -21.79
N ALA A 51 10.60 7.82 -20.79
CA ALA A 51 9.63 6.76 -21.05
C ALA A 51 8.22 7.40 -21.06
N SER A 52 7.86 8.08 -22.13
CA SER A 52 6.44 8.24 -22.44
C SER A 52 5.81 6.86 -22.54
N PRO A 53 4.76 6.54 -21.78
CA PRO A 53 4.03 5.28 -21.94
C PRO A 53 3.56 5.19 -23.37
N ALA A 54 3.72 4.02 -23.99
CA ALA A 54 3.09 3.75 -25.29
C ALA A 54 1.62 4.16 -25.21
N ALA A 55 1.18 4.94 -26.20
CA ALA A 55 -0.18 5.49 -26.29
C ALA A 55 -1.23 4.39 -26.48
N GLY A 56 -1.57 3.73 -25.37
CA GLY A 56 -2.76 2.94 -25.19
C GLY A 56 -3.39 3.50 -23.91
N GLY A 57 -3.99 4.68 -23.99
CA GLY A 57 -4.64 5.32 -22.85
C GLY A 57 -5.74 4.40 -22.32
N LEU A 58 -5.85 4.31 -20.97
CA LEU A 58 -7.12 3.92 -20.38
C LEU A 58 -8.22 4.79 -21.05
N PRO A 59 -9.42 4.24 -21.23
CA PRO A 59 -10.53 5.06 -21.67
C PRO A 59 -10.59 6.30 -20.79
N PRO A 60 -10.96 7.46 -21.34
CA PRO A 60 -10.89 8.74 -20.66
C PRO A 60 -11.47 8.68 -19.25
N ALA A 61 -11.06 9.56 -18.36
CA ALA A 61 -11.49 9.77 -16.97
C ALA A 61 -12.98 9.50 -16.64
N ALA A 62 -13.82 9.33 -17.65
CA ALA A 62 -15.23 8.96 -17.55
C ALA A 62 -15.51 7.52 -17.07
N THR A 63 -14.52 6.63 -17.00
CA THR A 63 -14.72 5.22 -16.61
C THR A 63 -14.31 4.90 -15.19
N ILE A 64 -13.39 5.68 -14.60
CA ILE A 64 -12.93 5.55 -13.23
C ILE A 64 -13.23 6.84 -12.47
N GLY A 65 -13.67 6.71 -11.21
CA GLY A 65 -13.99 7.86 -10.36
C GLY A 65 -15.49 8.12 -10.20
N ALA A 66 -15.81 9.18 -9.48
CA ALA A 66 -17.18 9.60 -9.24
C ALA A 66 -17.83 10.12 -10.55
N PRO A 67 -19.11 9.82 -10.78
CA PRO A 67 -19.80 10.17 -12.03
C PRO A 67 -20.06 11.68 -12.14
N GLY A 68 -20.18 12.15 -13.39
CA GLY A 68 -20.64 13.51 -13.68
C GLY A 68 -19.61 14.62 -13.47
N ILE A 69 -18.34 14.27 -13.21
CA ILE A 69 -17.25 15.24 -13.08
C ILE A 69 -16.55 15.38 -14.42
N ALA A 70 -16.67 16.56 -15.04
CA ALA A 70 -15.95 16.87 -16.27
C ALA A 70 -14.47 17.15 -15.96
N HIS A 71 -13.59 16.58 -16.76
CA HIS A 71 -12.16 16.83 -16.68
C HIS A 71 -11.76 17.93 -17.67
N THR A 72 -10.82 18.81 -17.23
CA THR A 72 -10.18 19.81 -18.08
C THR A 72 -8.66 19.71 -18.06
N THR A 73 -8.05 19.85 -19.22
CA THR A 73 -6.59 19.98 -19.39
C THR A 73 -6.12 21.44 -19.40
N ASP A 74 -7.03 22.40 -19.15
CA ASP A 74 -6.65 23.81 -18.98
C ASP A 74 -5.75 23.97 -17.75
N THR A 75 -4.74 24.83 -17.87
CA THR A 75 -3.75 25.13 -16.80
C THR A 75 -3.61 26.63 -16.55
N SER A 76 -4.56 27.43 -17.04
CA SER A 76 -4.47 28.90 -17.03
C SER A 76 -4.56 29.51 -15.62
N LYS A 77 -5.00 28.75 -14.60
CA LYS A 77 -5.13 29.22 -13.21
C LYS A 77 -3.86 29.09 -12.37
N GLY A 78 -2.77 28.57 -12.94
CA GLY A 78 -1.49 28.38 -12.23
C GLY A 78 -1.26 26.92 -11.84
N THR A 79 -0.54 26.69 -10.73
CA THR A 79 -0.08 25.37 -10.32
C THR A 79 -0.66 24.96 -8.96
N ILE A 80 -1.02 23.70 -8.83
CA ILE A 80 -1.24 23.02 -7.56
C ILE A 80 -0.19 21.93 -7.42
N LYS A 81 0.40 21.81 -6.21
CA LYS A 81 1.38 20.79 -5.89
C LYS A 81 0.76 19.72 -5.01
N LEU A 82 0.98 18.46 -5.37
CA LEU A 82 0.55 17.27 -4.66
C LEU A 82 1.77 16.60 -4.04
N TYR A 83 1.63 16.14 -2.81
CA TYR A 83 2.67 15.41 -2.11
C TYR A 83 2.17 14.03 -1.72
N SER A 84 3.06 13.04 -1.75
CA SER A 84 2.88 11.81 -1.00
C SER A 84 4.00 11.61 0.02
N SER A 85 3.72 10.88 1.11
CA SER A 85 4.69 10.43 2.09
C SER A 85 4.49 8.94 2.33
N TRP A 86 5.41 8.13 1.79
CA TRP A 86 5.33 6.68 1.81
C TRP A 86 6.73 6.09 1.94
N PRO A 87 6.89 4.86 2.48
CA PRO A 87 8.21 4.24 2.58
C PRO A 87 8.73 3.82 1.20
N LEU A 88 9.85 4.41 0.78
CA LEU A 88 10.48 4.20 -0.53
C LEU A 88 11.85 3.53 -0.43
N THR A 89 12.20 3.02 0.74
CA THR A 89 13.52 2.48 1.09
C THR A 89 13.40 1.07 1.67
N GLY A 90 14.45 0.23 1.55
CA GLY A 90 14.56 -1.09 2.16
C GLY A 90 13.52 -2.10 1.66
N SER A 91 13.01 -2.95 2.54
CA SER A 91 12.00 -3.97 2.22
C SER A 91 10.65 -3.37 1.81
N MET A 92 10.40 -2.10 2.15
CA MET A 92 9.18 -1.37 1.83
C MET A 92 9.22 -0.68 0.46
N GLN A 93 10.39 -0.65 -0.20
CA GLN A 93 10.58 0.09 -1.46
C GLN A 93 9.61 -0.34 -2.57
N GLY A 94 9.29 -1.63 -2.67
CA GLY A 94 8.33 -2.14 -3.66
C GLY A 94 6.95 -1.55 -3.46
N ILE A 95 6.44 -1.60 -2.23
CA ILE A 95 5.10 -1.11 -1.85
C ILE A 95 4.95 0.38 -2.20
N GLY A 96 5.84 1.22 -1.66
CA GLY A 96 5.78 2.66 -1.88
C GLY A 96 6.11 3.06 -3.32
N GLY A 97 7.10 2.42 -3.93
CA GLY A 97 7.55 2.71 -5.30
C GLY A 97 6.49 2.42 -6.35
N ASP A 98 5.78 1.31 -6.24
CA ASP A 98 4.71 0.92 -7.16
C ASP A 98 3.49 1.84 -7.02
N ALA A 99 3.18 2.26 -5.78
CA ALA A 99 2.14 3.25 -5.54
C ALA A 99 2.51 4.63 -6.14
N VAL A 100 3.78 5.08 -6.01
CA VAL A 100 4.27 6.30 -6.67
C VAL A 100 4.17 6.20 -8.20
N ALA A 101 4.49 5.05 -8.78
CA ALA A 101 4.34 4.83 -10.22
C ALA A 101 2.86 4.94 -10.64
N SER A 102 1.94 4.44 -9.82
CA SER A 102 0.50 4.51 -10.05
C SER A 102 -0.05 5.95 -9.95
N VAL A 103 0.45 6.75 -8.99
CA VAL A 103 0.14 8.19 -8.93
C VAL A 103 0.57 8.88 -10.23
N LYS A 104 1.81 8.65 -10.66
CA LYS A 104 2.33 9.25 -11.91
C LYS A 104 1.54 8.81 -13.14
N MET A 105 1.10 7.56 -13.16
CA MET A 105 0.24 7.05 -14.23
C MET A 105 -1.12 7.77 -14.23
N ALA A 106 -1.79 7.91 -13.08
CA ALA A 106 -3.05 8.63 -12.97
C ALA A 106 -2.90 10.10 -13.37
N LEU A 107 -1.85 10.80 -12.91
CA LEU A 107 -1.57 12.16 -13.30
C LEU A 107 -1.38 12.30 -14.81
N ALA A 108 -0.64 11.38 -15.44
CA ALA A 108 -0.43 11.38 -16.89
C ALA A 108 -1.74 11.13 -17.67
N ASP A 109 -2.58 10.21 -17.20
CA ASP A 109 -3.89 9.91 -17.79
C ASP A 109 -4.84 11.14 -17.75
N PHE A 110 -4.66 12.01 -16.76
CA PHE A 110 -5.35 13.30 -16.63
C PHE A 110 -4.57 14.48 -17.22
N GLY A 111 -3.53 14.24 -18.03
CA GLY A 111 -2.75 15.29 -18.67
C GLY A 111 -1.99 16.20 -17.69
N ASN A 112 -1.72 15.76 -16.47
CA ASN A 112 -1.12 16.53 -15.36
C ASN A 112 -1.86 17.85 -15.09
N ALA A 113 -3.19 17.85 -15.21
CA ALA A 113 -4.03 19.01 -15.00
C ALA A 113 -5.33 18.63 -14.29
N ALA A 114 -5.92 19.55 -13.51
CA ALA A 114 -7.26 19.45 -12.98
C ALA A 114 -7.80 20.83 -12.58
N GLY A 115 -9.09 21.08 -12.78
CA GLY A 115 -9.79 22.28 -12.31
C GLY A 115 -9.28 23.61 -12.90
N GLY A 116 -8.48 23.55 -13.95
CA GLY A 116 -7.81 24.71 -14.55
C GLY A 116 -6.37 24.94 -14.06
N PHE A 117 -5.81 24.01 -13.28
CA PHE A 117 -4.45 24.09 -12.72
C PHE A 117 -3.53 23.03 -13.32
N ALA A 118 -2.26 23.41 -13.55
CA ALA A 118 -1.18 22.46 -13.77
C ALA A 118 -0.88 21.73 -12.45
N LEU A 119 -0.55 20.44 -12.54
CA LEU A 119 -0.26 19.63 -11.37
C LEU A 119 1.21 19.26 -11.31
N GLU A 120 1.84 19.55 -10.18
CA GLU A 120 3.16 19.07 -9.82
C GLU A 120 3.03 18.00 -8.74
N TYR A 121 3.93 17.01 -8.74
CA TYR A 121 3.93 15.93 -7.77
C TYR A 121 5.32 15.67 -7.21
N GLU A 122 5.39 15.56 -5.88
CA GLU A 122 6.61 15.20 -5.17
C GLU A 122 6.34 14.02 -4.21
N ALA A 123 7.08 12.93 -4.40
CA ALA A 123 7.06 11.79 -3.48
C ALA A 123 8.12 11.97 -2.39
N LEU A 124 7.70 11.92 -1.13
CA LEU A 124 8.55 11.97 0.05
C LEU A 124 8.71 10.55 0.62
N ASP A 125 9.91 10.25 1.11
CA ASP A 125 10.27 8.96 1.68
C ASP A 125 10.29 9.04 3.21
N ASP A 126 9.29 8.47 3.89
CA ASP A 126 9.23 8.37 5.34
C ASP A 126 10.01 7.17 5.91
N GLY A 127 10.45 6.24 5.03
CA GLY A 127 11.23 5.08 5.39
C GLY A 127 12.69 5.39 5.74
N VAL A 128 13.28 4.60 6.64
CA VAL A 128 14.70 4.67 7.00
C VAL A 128 15.38 3.31 6.87
N ALA A 129 16.57 3.30 6.29
CA ALA A 129 17.34 2.07 6.08
C ALA A 129 17.66 1.33 7.40
N ALA A 130 17.86 2.07 8.49
CA ALA A 130 18.14 1.51 9.81
C ALA A 130 16.96 0.71 10.41
N ASN A 131 15.75 0.95 9.91
CA ASN A 131 14.50 0.25 10.24
C ASN A 131 14.04 -0.70 9.12
N ASN A 132 14.97 -1.25 8.34
CA ASN A 132 14.66 -2.09 7.19
C ASN A 132 13.70 -1.44 6.16
N GLY A 133 13.66 -0.12 6.14
CA GLY A 133 12.75 0.66 5.29
C GLY A 133 11.43 1.08 5.97
N GLY A 134 11.20 0.67 7.21
CA GLY A 134 10.06 1.12 7.99
C GLY A 134 10.09 2.64 8.23
N TRP A 135 8.92 3.22 8.42
CA TRP A 135 8.72 4.66 8.63
C TRP A 135 9.37 5.19 9.92
N GLU A 136 9.61 6.50 9.97
CA GLU A 136 10.20 7.17 11.12
C GLU A 136 9.37 8.42 11.48
N ALA A 137 9.06 8.58 12.78
CA ALA A 137 8.14 9.60 13.28
C ALA A 137 8.62 11.04 13.01
N GLY A 138 9.92 11.30 13.14
CA GLY A 138 10.51 12.61 12.86
C GLY A 138 10.38 12.98 11.39
N LYS A 139 10.69 12.05 10.48
CA LYS A 139 10.54 12.26 9.04
C LYS A 139 9.09 12.56 8.67
N GLU A 140 8.12 11.80 9.18
CA GLU A 140 6.72 12.05 8.85
C GLU A 140 6.23 13.38 9.40
N SER A 141 6.64 13.77 10.61
CA SER A 141 6.38 15.10 11.15
C SER A 141 6.97 16.21 10.26
N ASP A 142 8.22 16.03 9.81
CA ASP A 142 8.89 16.99 8.91
C ASP A 142 8.19 17.08 7.56
N HIS A 143 7.73 15.95 7.01
CA HIS A 143 6.97 15.90 5.76
C HIS A 143 5.63 16.64 5.90
N ALA A 144 4.85 16.36 6.94
CA ALA A 144 3.60 17.07 7.19
C ALA A 144 3.83 18.58 7.33
N ASN A 145 4.88 19.00 8.07
CA ASN A 145 5.24 20.41 8.21
C ASN A 145 5.71 21.04 6.89
N LYS A 146 6.49 20.33 6.08
CA LYS A 146 6.88 20.78 4.74
C LYS A 146 5.64 21.06 3.89
N VAL A 147 4.69 20.15 3.87
CA VAL A 147 3.49 20.24 3.04
C VAL A 147 2.57 21.39 3.47
N ILE A 148 2.35 21.58 4.77
CA ILE A 148 1.48 22.70 5.23
C ILE A 148 2.10 24.08 4.96
N ASN A 149 3.44 24.19 4.91
CA ASN A 149 4.18 25.40 4.65
C ASN A 149 4.35 25.73 3.15
N ASP A 150 4.01 24.79 2.25
CA ASP A 150 3.97 25.05 0.82
C ASP A 150 2.62 25.65 0.42
N ALA A 151 2.63 26.90 -0.07
CA ALA A 151 1.41 27.61 -0.47
C ALA A 151 0.71 26.97 -1.69
N ASP A 152 1.44 26.20 -2.48
CA ASP A 152 0.92 25.48 -3.66
C ASP A 152 0.38 24.11 -3.31
N ALA A 153 0.69 23.58 -2.11
CA ALA A 153 0.20 22.30 -1.63
C ALA A 153 -1.26 22.37 -1.20
N MET A 154 -2.09 21.50 -1.79
CA MET A 154 -3.53 21.45 -1.50
C MET A 154 -3.96 20.15 -0.83
N VAL A 155 -3.26 19.04 -1.07
CA VAL A 155 -3.57 17.71 -0.54
C VAL A 155 -2.28 16.98 -0.21
N HIS A 156 -2.29 16.23 0.89
CA HIS A 156 -1.24 15.27 1.23
C HIS A 156 -1.75 13.83 1.06
N MET A 157 -1.21 13.12 0.09
CA MET A 157 -1.49 11.69 -0.12
C MET A 157 -0.56 10.87 0.78
N ALA A 158 -1.02 10.54 1.99
CA ALA A 158 -0.20 9.94 3.05
C ALA A 158 -1.10 9.12 4.00
N THR A 159 -0.59 8.19 4.70
CA THR A 159 0.69 7.48 4.69
C THR A 159 0.47 6.02 4.31
N TYR A 160 1.51 5.16 4.27
CA TYR A 160 1.33 3.70 4.24
C TYR A 160 1.04 3.19 5.65
N ASN A 161 1.92 3.48 6.60
CA ASN A 161 1.81 2.99 7.97
C ASN A 161 0.79 3.79 8.78
N SER A 162 -0.11 3.10 9.50
CA SER A 162 -1.12 3.75 10.35
C SER A 162 -0.51 4.54 11.53
N GLY A 163 0.66 4.10 12.02
CA GLY A 163 1.42 4.84 13.03
C GLY A 163 1.94 6.19 12.51
N ALA A 164 2.33 6.27 11.24
CA ALA A 164 2.74 7.52 10.59
C ALA A 164 1.52 8.46 10.42
N ALA A 165 0.35 7.92 10.05
CA ALA A 165 -0.89 8.70 9.97
C ALA A 165 -1.27 9.36 11.30
N LYS A 166 -1.08 8.65 12.42
CA LYS A 166 -1.27 9.18 13.79
C LYS A 166 -0.46 10.47 14.03
N ILE A 167 0.70 10.62 13.40
CA ILE A 167 1.56 11.81 13.48
C ILE A 167 1.06 12.90 12.51
N ALA A 168 0.79 12.54 11.24
CA ALA A 168 0.47 13.49 10.19
C ALA A 168 -0.94 14.11 10.33
N ILE A 169 -1.95 13.30 10.68
CA ILE A 169 -3.35 13.77 10.73
C ILE A 169 -3.52 15.03 11.57
N PRO A 170 -3.07 15.11 12.86
CA PRO A 170 -3.29 16.29 13.66
C PRO A 170 -2.57 17.54 13.16
N ILE A 171 -1.37 17.39 12.56
CA ILE A 171 -0.61 18.50 11.97
C ILE A 171 -1.37 19.08 10.78
N LEU A 172 -1.80 18.21 9.86
CA LEU A 172 -2.56 18.61 8.67
C LEU A 172 -3.96 19.12 9.03
N ASN A 173 -4.59 18.55 10.06
CA ASN A 173 -5.88 18.98 10.57
C ASN A 173 -5.84 20.43 11.08
N ALA A 174 -4.83 20.76 11.88
CA ALA A 174 -4.66 22.13 12.38
C ALA A 174 -4.45 23.15 11.24
N ALA A 175 -3.91 22.71 10.10
CA ALA A 175 -3.70 23.55 8.91
C ALA A 175 -4.89 23.52 7.92
N GLY A 176 -5.97 22.78 8.23
CA GLY A 176 -7.13 22.63 7.34
C GLY A 176 -6.82 21.91 6.02
N MET A 177 -5.75 21.10 5.99
CA MET A 177 -5.32 20.38 4.80
C MET A 177 -5.92 18.98 4.74
N ALA A 178 -6.41 18.59 3.57
CA ALA A 178 -6.87 17.23 3.30
C ALA A 178 -5.70 16.23 3.33
N MET A 179 -5.94 15.08 3.96
CA MET A 179 -5.05 13.93 3.93
C MET A 179 -5.83 12.71 3.44
N ILE A 180 -5.26 11.96 2.51
CA ILE A 180 -5.86 10.74 1.99
C ILE A 180 -4.83 9.62 1.91
N SER A 181 -5.17 8.46 2.48
CA SER A 181 -4.31 7.29 2.46
C SER A 181 -4.78 6.25 1.45
N TYR A 182 -3.82 5.63 0.82
CA TYR A 182 -4.03 4.47 -0.04
C TYR A 182 -3.96 3.13 0.72
N ALA A 183 -3.50 3.12 1.99
CA ALA A 183 -3.13 1.88 2.66
C ALA A 183 -3.34 1.85 4.19
N ASN A 184 -3.66 2.97 4.84
CA ASN A 184 -3.90 2.90 6.29
C ASN A 184 -5.18 2.15 6.61
N THR A 185 -5.08 1.12 7.43
CA THR A 185 -6.21 0.24 7.76
C THR A 185 -6.63 0.29 9.22
N TYR A 186 -5.81 0.82 10.13
CA TYR A 186 -6.15 0.90 11.55
C TYR A 186 -7.45 1.70 11.79
N PRO A 187 -8.48 1.10 12.43
CA PRO A 187 -9.78 1.74 12.58
C PRO A 187 -9.74 3.03 13.38
N GLY A 188 -8.91 3.11 14.43
CA GLY A 188 -8.83 4.24 15.35
C GLY A 188 -8.50 5.59 14.72
N LEU A 189 -8.05 5.61 13.45
CA LEU A 189 -7.83 6.85 12.71
C LEU A 189 -9.14 7.56 12.33
N THR A 190 -10.26 6.83 12.23
CA THR A 190 -11.55 7.35 11.73
C THR A 190 -12.73 7.05 12.64
N LYS A 191 -12.68 5.95 13.39
CA LYS A 191 -13.79 5.47 14.22
C LYS A 191 -13.28 4.70 15.45
N ALA A 192 -14.08 4.67 16.51
CA ALA A 192 -13.83 3.81 17.66
C ALA A 192 -14.35 2.39 17.36
N VAL A 193 -13.57 1.39 17.71
CA VAL A 193 -13.94 -0.04 17.66
C VAL A 193 -13.65 -0.65 19.02
N GLU A 194 -14.69 -1.18 19.66
CA GLU A 194 -14.61 -1.72 21.02
C GLU A 194 -13.53 -2.80 21.14
N GLY A 195 -12.62 -2.61 22.09
CA GLY A 195 -11.54 -3.52 22.39
C GLY A 195 -10.40 -3.55 21.36
N ALA A 196 -10.44 -2.71 20.31
CA ALA A 196 -9.42 -2.65 19.27
C ALA A 196 -8.83 -1.25 19.04
N THR A 197 -9.43 -0.21 19.60
CA THR A 197 -8.93 1.16 19.49
C THR A 197 -8.65 1.77 20.85
N GLU A 198 -7.76 2.76 20.91
CA GLU A 198 -7.37 3.44 22.15
C GLU A 198 -8.43 4.45 22.62
N GLU A 199 -8.42 4.78 23.89
CA GLU A 199 -9.29 5.81 24.45
C GLU A 199 -9.05 7.17 23.77
N GLY A 200 -10.13 7.89 23.50
CA GLY A 200 -10.11 9.18 22.81
C GLY A 200 -9.93 9.10 21.29
N GLU A 201 -9.75 7.92 20.71
CA GLU A 201 -9.79 7.75 19.27
C GLU A 201 -11.23 7.74 18.74
N PRO A 202 -11.40 8.29 17.55
CA PRO A 202 -10.44 8.98 16.67
C PRO A 202 -10.26 10.47 17.00
N ASP A 203 -11.04 11.04 17.90
CA ASP A 203 -11.19 12.50 18.10
C ASP A 203 -9.88 13.19 18.51
N LYS A 204 -8.99 12.48 19.21
CA LYS A 204 -7.66 13.00 19.57
C LYS A 204 -6.78 13.39 18.37
N TYR A 205 -7.07 12.88 17.17
CA TYR A 205 -6.35 13.19 15.94
C TYR A 205 -6.89 14.43 15.22
N TYR A 206 -8.05 14.96 15.62
CA TYR A 206 -8.74 16.06 14.96
C TYR A 206 -8.89 17.29 15.86
N PRO A 207 -7.80 18.02 16.17
CA PRO A 207 -7.81 19.13 17.11
C PRO A 207 -8.77 20.28 16.74
N THR A 208 -9.15 20.40 15.46
CA THR A 208 -10.17 21.39 15.02
C THR A 208 -11.61 20.92 15.20
N GLY A 209 -11.84 19.68 15.61
CA GLY A 209 -13.15 19.04 15.67
C GLY A 209 -13.76 18.71 14.29
N LYS A 210 -13.01 18.91 13.19
CA LYS A 210 -13.46 18.61 11.82
C LYS A 210 -12.62 17.51 11.22
N ARG A 211 -13.22 16.66 10.42
CA ARG A 211 -12.50 15.60 9.71
C ARG A 211 -11.73 16.17 8.51
N ASN A 212 -10.49 15.72 8.31
CA ASN A 212 -9.65 16.07 7.16
C ASN A 212 -8.94 14.84 6.57
N TYR A 213 -9.16 13.66 7.14
CA TYR A 213 -8.53 12.41 6.74
C TYR A 213 -9.55 11.44 6.14
N MET A 214 -9.12 10.72 5.10
CA MET A 214 -9.89 9.67 4.45
C MET A 214 -8.97 8.55 3.93
N ARG A 215 -9.56 7.39 3.64
CA ARG A 215 -8.85 6.24 3.06
C ARG A 215 -9.69 5.52 2.01
N VAL A 216 -9.03 5.04 0.96
CA VAL A 216 -9.70 4.34 -0.15
C VAL A 216 -9.71 2.81 0.04
N CYS A 217 -8.96 2.27 0.99
CA CYS A 217 -8.93 0.84 1.33
C CYS A 217 -9.85 0.53 2.52
N PRO A 218 -10.40 -0.69 2.63
CA PRO A 218 -11.17 -1.14 3.80
C PRO A 218 -10.34 -1.11 5.08
N ALA A 219 -10.99 -0.84 6.20
CA ALA A 219 -10.33 -0.82 7.51
C ALA A 219 -10.25 -2.22 8.16
N ASP A 220 -9.39 -2.36 9.17
CA ASP A 220 -9.07 -3.64 9.81
C ASP A 220 -10.22 -4.25 10.60
N ASP A 221 -11.22 -3.47 11.00
CA ASP A 221 -12.44 -4.02 11.62
C ASP A 221 -13.20 -4.92 10.62
N ILE A 222 -13.13 -4.62 9.31
CA ILE A 222 -13.68 -5.46 8.26
C ILE A 222 -12.72 -6.64 7.98
N GLN A 223 -11.43 -6.35 7.78
CA GLN A 223 -10.43 -7.36 7.43
C GLN A 223 -10.22 -8.40 8.52
N GLY A 224 -10.01 -7.96 9.77
CA GLY A 224 -9.83 -8.87 10.90
C GLY A 224 -11.08 -9.73 11.16
N GLY A 225 -12.26 -9.14 10.98
CA GLY A 225 -13.55 -9.86 11.05
C GLY A 225 -13.66 -10.96 10.00
N ALA A 226 -13.39 -10.62 8.73
CA ALA A 226 -13.41 -11.57 7.62
C ALA A 226 -12.38 -12.69 7.79
N SER A 227 -11.18 -12.35 8.26
CA SER A 227 -10.11 -13.32 8.57
C SER A 227 -10.53 -14.32 9.65
N ALA A 228 -11.14 -13.84 10.72
CA ALA A 228 -11.63 -14.68 11.82
C ALA A 228 -12.80 -15.57 11.37
N ALA A 229 -13.73 -15.02 10.59
CA ALA A 229 -14.85 -15.77 10.05
C ALA A 229 -14.38 -16.90 9.13
N TRP A 230 -13.51 -16.60 8.20
CA TRP A 230 -12.93 -17.60 7.31
C TRP A 230 -12.18 -18.71 8.07
N ALA A 231 -11.33 -18.34 9.02
CA ALA A 231 -10.56 -19.30 9.80
C ALA A 231 -11.46 -20.24 10.61
N TYR A 232 -12.49 -19.67 11.26
CA TYR A 232 -13.37 -20.44 12.13
C TYR A 232 -14.45 -21.23 11.37
N ASP A 233 -15.18 -20.56 10.47
CA ASP A 233 -16.37 -21.14 9.82
C ASP A 233 -16.00 -22.03 8.64
N GLU A 234 -15.01 -21.61 7.82
CA GLU A 234 -14.67 -22.34 6.61
C GLU A 234 -13.50 -23.31 6.79
N MET A 235 -12.42 -22.89 7.47
CA MET A 235 -11.27 -23.76 7.72
C MET A 235 -11.43 -24.64 8.95
N GLY A 236 -12.49 -24.43 9.74
CA GLY A 236 -12.79 -25.24 10.91
C GLY A 236 -11.80 -25.09 12.07
N LYS A 237 -10.95 -24.04 12.04
CA LYS A 237 -9.96 -23.77 13.09
C LYS A 237 -10.65 -23.34 14.37
N LYS A 238 -10.26 -23.90 15.51
CA LYS A 238 -10.93 -23.68 16.81
C LYS A 238 -10.01 -23.12 17.87
N ALA A 239 -8.68 -23.26 17.70
CA ALA A 239 -7.66 -22.84 18.66
C ALA A 239 -6.63 -21.95 17.96
N ALA A 240 -6.66 -20.65 18.23
CA ALA A 240 -5.76 -19.67 17.64
C ALA A 240 -4.68 -19.22 18.62
N TYR A 241 -3.47 -18.97 18.10
CA TYR A 241 -2.48 -18.13 18.76
C TYR A 241 -2.28 -16.85 17.96
N VAL A 242 -2.23 -15.71 18.64
CA VAL A 242 -2.17 -14.41 17.98
C VAL A 242 -0.86 -13.71 18.32
N LEU A 243 -0.13 -13.31 17.30
CA LEU A 243 1.09 -12.52 17.42
C LEU A 243 0.91 -11.17 16.74
N ASP A 244 1.59 -10.15 17.25
CA ASP A 244 1.67 -8.85 16.59
C ASP A 244 3.08 -8.25 16.65
N ASP A 245 3.39 -7.33 15.76
CA ASP A 245 4.67 -6.62 15.67
C ASP A 245 4.79 -5.42 16.61
N GLN A 246 3.83 -5.25 17.52
CA GLN A 246 3.72 -4.13 18.47
C GLN A 246 3.53 -2.75 17.81
N SER A 247 3.37 -2.68 16.48
CA SER A 247 2.96 -1.44 15.81
C SER A 247 1.49 -1.14 16.06
N LEU A 248 1.08 0.12 15.84
CA LEU A 248 -0.33 0.51 15.92
C LEU A 248 -1.20 -0.34 14.99
N TYR A 249 -0.72 -0.59 13.77
CA TYR A 249 -1.41 -1.42 12.78
C TYR A 249 -1.45 -2.89 13.18
N GLY A 250 -0.27 -3.51 13.38
CA GLY A 250 -0.19 -4.94 13.62
C GLY A 250 -0.91 -5.38 14.89
N HIS A 251 -0.76 -4.60 15.99
CA HIS A 251 -1.52 -4.82 17.22
C HIS A 251 -3.03 -4.62 17.02
N GLY A 252 -3.44 -3.59 16.26
CA GLY A 252 -4.84 -3.29 15.98
C GLY A 252 -5.53 -4.42 15.22
N VAL A 253 -4.99 -4.84 14.08
CA VAL A 253 -5.59 -5.90 13.25
C VAL A 253 -5.59 -7.27 13.95
N ALA A 254 -4.52 -7.58 14.70
CA ALA A 254 -4.42 -8.79 15.51
C ALA A 254 -5.49 -8.82 16.62
N THR A 255 -5.73 -7.68 17.26
CA THR A 255 -6.77 -7.53 18.28
C THR A 255 -8.16 -7.71 17.68
N VAL A 256 -8.44 -7.13 16.51
CA VAL A 256 -9.73 -7.36 15.83
C VAL A 256 -9.92 -8.83 15.49
N PHE A 257 -8.92 -9.47 14.88
CA PHE A 257 -8.97 -10.92 14.60
C PHE A 257 -9.27 -11.72 15.86
N LYS A 258 -8.52 -11.50 16.94
CA LYS A 258 -8.69 -12.16 18.24
C LYS A 258 -10.14 -12.04 18.74
N ASN A 259 -10.64 -10.79 18.85
CA ASN A 259 -11.97 -10.53 19.40
C ASN A 259 -13.08 -11.17 18.55
N GLN A 260 -12.97 -11.12 17.22
CA GLN A 260 -13.95 -11.74 16.33
C GLN A 260 -13.86 -13.27 16.33
N PHE A 261 -12.66 -13.83 16.45
CA PHE A 261 -12.47 -15.27 16.55
C PHE A 261 -13.08 -15.84 17.85
N GLU A 262 -12.88 -15.16 18.99
CA GLU A 262 -13.52 -15.50 20.28
C GLU A 262 -15.03 -15.35 20.21
N LYS A 263 -15.54 -14.28 19.59
CA LYS A 263 -16.99 -14.03 19.41
C LYS A 263 -17.68 -15.15 18.59
N LYS A 264 -16.95 -15.78 17.66
CA LYS A 264 -17.44 -16.94 16.90
C LYS A 264 -17.39 -18.25 17.70
N GLY A 265 -16.83 -18.26 18.89
CA GLY A 265 -16.68 -19.43 19.75
C GLY A 265 -15.33 -20.14 19.63
N GLY A 266 -14.36 -19.51 18.96
CA GLY A 266 -12.98 -19.95 18.95
C GLY A 266 -12.28 -19.69 20.28
N THR A 267 -11.22 -20.45 20.55
CA THR A 267 -10.37 -20.25 21.73
C THR A 267 -9.07 -19.59 21.32
N VAL A 268 -8.75 -18.44 21.92
CA VAL A 268 -7.42 -17.82 21.76
C VAL A 268 -6.53 -18.31 22.90
N LEU A 269 -5.55 -19.13 22.54
CA LEU A 269 -4.61 -19.80 23.48
C LEU A 269 -3.57 -18.85 24.06
N GLY A 270 -3.36 -17.72 23.41
CA GLY A 270 -2.50 -16.62 23.80
C GLY A 270 -2.46 -15.53 22.74
N ALA A 271 -2.12 -14.31 23.20
CA ALA A 271 -1.94 -13.16 22.33
C ALA A 271 -0.79 -12.32 22.91
N GLU A 272 0.24 -12.06 22.12
CA GLU A 272 1.40 -11.27 22.55
C GLU A 272 2.15 -10.62 21.38
N GLY A 273 2.85 -9.50 21.68
CA GLY A 273 3.75 -8.87 20.73
C GLY A 273 5.09 -9.60 20.67
N TYR A 274 5.67 -9.70 19.48
CA TYR A 274 7.04 -10.20 19.32
C TYR A 274 8.03 -9.05 19.11
N ASP A 275 9.31 -9.29 19.44
CA ASP A 275 10.37 -8.31 19.19
C ASP A 275 10.84 -8.43 17.72
N ALA A 276 10.47 -7.44 16.89
CA ALA A 276 10.86 -7.40 15.47
C ALA A 276 12.38 -7.38 15.22
N LYS A 277 13.19 -7.07 16.25
CA LYS A 277 14.66 -7.02 16.19
C LYS A 277 15.31 -8.33 16.62
N ALA A 278 14.54 -9.30 17.07
CA ALA A 278 15.09 -10.61 17.45
C ALA A 278 15.66 -11.33 16.21
N SER A 279 16.78 -12.01 16.43
CA SER A 279 17.46 -12.79 15.38
C SER A 279 16.78 -14.13 15.09
N ASP A 280 16.02 -14.66 16.07
CA ASP A 280 15.22 -15.88 15.93
C ASP A 280 14.03 -15.89 16.91
N TYR A 281 13.07 -16.77 16.63
CA TYR A 281 11.85 -16.95 17.42
C TYR A 281 11.63 -18.41 17.83
N GLN A 282 12.66 -19.25 17.79
CA GLN A 282 12.57 -20.70 18.09
C GLN A 282 11.99 -20.97 19.48
N ALA A 283 12.43 -20.23 20.50
CA ALA A 283 11.93 -20.38 21.87
C ALA A 283 10.43 -19.97 21.96
N LEU A 284 10.06 -18.87 21.32
CA LEU A 284 8.66 -18.42 21.23
C LEU A 284 7.80 -19.48 20.55
N MET A 285 8.21 -19.97 19.38
CA MET A 285 7.44 -20.98 18.62
C MET A 285 7.33 -22.31 19.39
N THR A 286 8.37 -22.69 20.13
CA THR A 286 8.31 -23.89 21.01
C THR A 286 7.26 -23.70 22.13
N SER A 287 7.20 -22.51 22.72
CA SER A 287 6.20 -22.18 23.74
C SER A 287 4.77 -22.19 23.16
N ILE A 288 4.60 -21.68 21.95
CA ILE A 288 3.31 -21.66 21.24
C ILE A 288 2.90 -23.09 20.85
N ALA A 289 3.83 -23.89 20.32
CA ALA A 289 3.57 -25.28 19.92
C ALA A 289 3.06 -26.13 21.09
N ALA A 290 3.58 -25.90 22.30
CA ALA A 290 3.16 -26.62 23.52
C ALA A 290 1.67 -26.36 23.86
N LYS A 291 1.04 -25.32 23.31
CA LYS A 291 -0.38 -24.99 23.49
C LYS A 291 -1.28 -25.62 22.42
N ASN A 292 -0.70 -26.28 21.41
CA ASN A 292 -1.39 -26.95 20.30
C ASN A 292 -2.39 -26.04 19.52
N PRO A 293 -1.96 -24.89 18.95
CA PRO A 293 -2.84 -24.09 18.13
C PRO A 293 -3.14 -24.76 16.77
N ASP A 294 -4.34 -24.52 16.23
CA ASP A 294 -4.71 -24.90 14.87
C ASP A 294 -4.25 -23.85 13.84
N ILE A 295 -4.10 -22.62 14.33
CA ILE A 295 -3.76 -21.44 13.51
C ILE A 295 -2.90 -20.47 14.33
N VAL A 296 -1.90 -19.89 13.69
CA VAL A 296 -1.17 -18.72 14.19
C VAL A 296 -1.51 -17.53 13.28
N TYR A 297 -2.09 -16.49 13.88
CA TYR A 297 -2.32 -15.21 13.21
C TYR A 297 -1.19 -14.26 13.55
N VAL A 298 -0.64 -13.58 12.53
CA VAL A 298 0.51 -12.66 12.73
C VAL A 298 0.17 -11.30 12.13
N GLY A 299 -0.21 -10.35 12.99
CA GLY A 299 -0.45 -8.96 12.63
C GLY A 299 0.87 -8.19 12.50
N ALA A 300 1.32 -7.93 11.26
CA ALA A 300 2.61 -7.28 11.03
C ALA A 300 2.73 -6.66 9.64
N THR A 301 3.70 -5.75 9.51
CA THR A 301 4.23 -5.29 8.22
C THR A 301 5.56 -5.97 7.89
N VAL A 302 5.92 -6.01 6.61
CA VAL A 302 7.07 -6.79 6.12
C VAL A 302 8.43 -6.34 6.71
N ASP A 303 8.57 -5.07 7.06
CA ASP A 303 9.77 -4.51 7.69
C ASP A 303 9.99 -4.96 9.14
N GLN A 304 8.93 -5.51 9.78
CA GLN A 304 8.92 -5.97 11.18
C GLN A 304 9.24 -7.48 11.34
N ASN A 305 10.02 -8.04 10.42
CA ASN A 305 10.58 -9.40 10.49
C ASN A 305 9.56 -10.58 10.51
N PRO A 306 8.35 -10.47 9.93
CA PRO A 306 7.37 -11.58 9.93
C PRO A 306 7.83 -12.80 9.12
N ALA A 307 8.72 -12.60 8.15
CA ALA A 307 9.29 -13.71 7.37
C ALA A 307 10.08 -14.69 8.27
N LYS A 308 10.87 -14.14 9.20
CA LYS A 308 11.62 -14.96 10.18
C LYS A 308 10.68 -15.63 11.20
N VAL A 309 9.60 -14.94 11.60
CA VAL A 309 8.53 -15.52 12.45
C VAL A 309 7.95 -16.76 11.78
N LEU A 310 7.61 -16.67 10.48
CA LEU A 310 7.07 -17.79 9.72
C LEU A 310 8.09 -18.93 9.53
N GLN A 311 9.36 -18.61 9.22
CA GLN A 311 10.42 -19.63 9.12
C GLN A 311 10.56 -20.44 10.41
N ASP A 312 10.60 -19.77 11.55
CA ASP A 312 10.75 -20.46 12.85
C ASP A 312 9.47 -21.19 13.25
N MET A 313 8.30 -20.65 12.89
CA MET A 313 7.03 -21.37 13.06
C MET A 313 7.04 -22.69 12.28
N ARG A 314 7.40 -22.68 10.99
CA ARG A 314 7.48 -23.90 10.16
C ARG A 314 8.52 -24.88 10.70
N SER A 315 9.67 -24.38 11.13
CA SER A 315 10.73 -25.23 11.71
C SER A 315 10.28 -26.00 12.96
N VAL A 316 9.42 -25.39 13.80
CA VAL A 316 8.99 -25.97 15.09
C VAL A 316 7.67 -26.73 14.97
N MET A 317 6.71 -26.22 14.19
CA MET A 317 5.33 -26.73 14.15
C MET A 317 5.00 -27.45 12.83
N GLY A 318 5.86 -27.35 11.80
CA GLY A 318 5.59 -27.90 10.48
C GLY A 318 4.50 -27.12 9.73
N ASP A 319 3.91 -27.75 8.73
CA ASP A 319 2.94 -27.13 7.82
C ASP A 319 1.48 -27.35 8.24
N GLU A 320 1.22 -28.21 9.24
CA GLU A 320 -0.12 -28.55 9.72
C GLU A 320 -0.80 -27.39 10.45
N VAL A 321 -0.02 -26.55 11.14
CA VAL A 321 -0.54 -25.35 11.77
C VAL A 321 -0.66 -24.24 10.72
N LEU A 322 -1.89 -23.75 10.54
CA LEU A 322 -2.15 -22.72 9.54
C LEU A 322 -1.52 -21.39 9.93
N PHE A 323 -0.80 -20.76 8.98
CA PHE A 323 -0.34 -19.37 9.10
C PHE A 323 -1.35 -18.47 8.38
N LEU A 324 -1.79 -17.42 9.06
CA LEU A 324 -2.62 -16.37 8.48
C LEU A 324 -2.06 -15.00 8.85
N GLY A 325 -1.89 -14.15 7.86
CA GLY A 325 -1.48 -12.77 8.05
C GLY A 325 -2.40 -11.77 7.35
N PRO A 326 -2.36 -10.50 7.75
CA PRO A 326 -3.13 -9.43 7.11
C PRO A 326 -2.39 -8.85 5.90
N ASP A 327 -2.98 -7.79 5.34
CA ASP A 327 -2.52 -7.07 4.16
C ASP A 327 -1.08 -6.56 4.20
N GLY A 328 -0.55 -6.20 5.37
CA GLY A 328 0.86 -5.81 5.55
C GLY A 328 1.88 -6.87 5.13
N LEU A 329 1.43 -8.13 4.94
CA LEU A 329 2.25 -9.23 4.44
C LEU A 329 2.00 -9.54 2.95
N ASN A 330 1.06 -8.85 2.30
CA ASN A 330 0.70 -9.10 0.91
C ASN A 330 1.68 -8.45 -0.07
N ASN A 331 2.94 -8.84 0.00
CA ASN A 331 3.96 -8.37 -0.94
C ASN A 331 5.07 -9.40 -1.20
N ALA A 332 5.80 -9.19 -2.29
CA ALA A 332 6.86 -10.10 -2.74
C ALA A 332 8.03 -10.18 -1.74
N ALA A 333 8.33 -9.12 -0.98
CA ALA A 333 9.46 -9.13 -0.04
C ALA A 333 9.20 -10.07 1.15
N PHE A 334 7.94 -10.20 1.60
CA PHE A 334 7.57 -11.21 2.61
C PHE A 334 7.83 -12.63 2.10
N VAL A 335 7.35 -12.95 0.90
CA VAL A 335 7.51 -14.29 0.30
C VAL A 335 8.98 -14.61 0.07
N GLN A 336 9.74 -13.67 -0.48
CA GLN A 336 11.18 -13.83 -0.72
C GLN A 336 11.95 -13.99 0.59
N GLY A 337 11.60 -13.20 1.62
CA GLY A 337 12.24 -13.29 2.93
C GLY A 337 11.96 -14.60 3.65
N ALA A 338 10.74 -15.12 3.56
CA ALA A 338 10.35 -16.39 4.18
C ALA A 338 10.84 -17.62 3.36
N GLY A 339 11.07 -17.46 2.05
CA GLY A 339 11.50 -18.54 1.16
C GLY A 339 10.50 -19.70 1.13
N GLU A 340 10.99 -20.93 1.22
CA GLU A 340 10.14 -22.14 1.21
C GLU A 340 9.12 -22.16 2.36
N ALA A 341 9.42 -21.52 3.48
CA ALA A 341 8.48 -21.44 4.61
C ALA A 341 7.21 -20.65 4.29
N ALA A 342 7.23 -19.79 3.27
CA ALA A 342 6.05 -19.05 2.85
C ALA A 342 4.99 -19.92 2.21
N GLU A 343 5.38 -21.08 1.65
CA GLU A 343 4.45 -21.96 0.93
C GLU A 343 3.27 -22.38 1.81
N GLY A 344 2.07 -22.24 1.28
CA GLY A 344 0.84 -22.54 2.01
C GLY A 344 0.40 -21.48 3.03
N ALA A 345 1.14 -20.38 3.21
CA ALA A 345 0.72 -19.26 4.06
C ALA A 345 -0.49 -18.55 3.43
N TYR A 346 -1.46 -18.18 4.26
CA TYR A 346 -2.61 -17.39 3.83
C TYR A 346 -2.46 -15.93 4.24
N ILE A 347 -2.93 -15.05 3.37
CA ILE A 347 -2.85 -13.59 3.56
C ILE A 347 -4.18 -12.98 3.16
N THR A 348 -4.70 -12.07 3.97
CA THR A 348 -5.89 -11.29 3.61
C THR A 348 -5.49 -9.92 3.08
N PHE A 349 -6.32 -9.32 2.25
CA PHE A 349 -6.08 -8.02 1.65
C PHE A 349 -7.39 -7.31 1.36
N GLY A 350 -7.47 -6.02 1.63
CA GLY A 350 -8.59 -5.20 1.22
C GLY A 350 -8.59 -5.04 -0.32
N GLY A 351 -9.44 -5.80 -1.03
CA GLY A 351 -9.52 -5.77 -2.48
C GLY A 351 -9.12 -7.07 -3.17
N TYR A 352 -8.55 -6.97 -4.36
CA TYR A 352 -8.09 -8.08 -5.19
C TYR A 352 -6.59 -7.99 -5.45
N THR A 353 -5.92 -9.13 -5.50
CA THR A 353 -4.52 -9.22 -5.95
C THR A 353 -4.38 -8.88 -7.44
N PRO A 354 -3.21 -8.45 -7.91
CA PRO A 354 -3.02 -8.07 -9.32
C PRO A 354 -3.37 -9.17 -10.32
N ASP A 355 -3.08 -10.45 -10.02
CA ASP A 355 -3.45 -11.60 -10.85
C ASP A 355 -4.98 -11.70 -10.99
N LYS A 356 -5.73 -11.48 -9.90
CA LYS A 356 -7.20 -11.49 -9.95
C LYS A 356 -7.77 -10.32 -10.73
N LEU A 357 -7.23 -9.12 -10.57
CA LEU A 357 -7.64 -7.96 -11.37
C LEU A 357 -7.43 -8.21 -12.86
N LYS A 358 -6.31 -8.82 -13.22
CA LYS A 358 -6.02 -9.20 -14.60
C LYS A 358 -7.01 -10.24 -15.13
N GLU A 359 -7.34 -11.26 -14.34
CA GLU A 359 -8.36 -12.28 -14.68
C GLU A 359 -9.75 -11.66 -14.89
N LEU A 360 -10.15 -10.72 -14.03
CA LEU A 360 -11.43 -10.01 -14.14
C LEU A 360 -11.50 -9.13 -15.39
N GLY A 361 -10.35 -8.66 -15.89
CA GLY A 361 -10.28 -7.79 -17.08
C GLY A 361 -10.88 -6.40 -16.82
N GLY A 362 -11.33 -5.75 -17.91
CA GLY A 362 -11.86 -4.40 -17.84
C GLY A 362 -10.84 -3.38 -17.35
N PRO A 363 -11.28 -2.23 -16.78
CA PRO A 363 -10.34 -1.16 -16.35
C PRO A 363 -9.28 -1.61 -15.36
N GLY A 364 -9.60 -2.56 -14.45
CA GLY A 364 -8.65 -3.11 -13.49
C GLY A 364 -7.58 -3.97 -14.16
N GLY A 365 -7.96 -4.83 -15.10
CA GLY A 365 -7.02 -5.64 -15.88
C GLY A 365 -6.12 -4.78 -16.78
N ASP A 366 -6.70 -3.78 -17.47
CA ASP A 366 -5.96 -2.82 -18.29
C ASP A 366 -4.95 -2.02 -17.44
N TYR A 367 -5.34 -1.62 -16.22
CA TYR A 367 -4.45 -0.97 -15.27
C TYR A 367 -3.25 -1.87 -14.93
N VAL A 368 -3.51 -3.15 -14.58
CA VAL A 368 -2.44 -4.10 -14.22
C VAL A 368 -1.46 -4.30 -15.37
N ASP A 369 -1.94 -4.44 -16.60
CA ASP A 369 -1.07 -4.59 -17.79
C ASP A 369 -0.19 -3.35 -18.01
N ARG A 370 -0.76 -2.15 -17.88
CA ARG A 370 -0.05 -0.87 -18.05
C ARG A 370 0.99 -0.64 -16.96
N ILE A 371 0.61 -0.84 -15.70
CA ILE A 371 1.52 -0.61 -14.57
C ILE A 371 2.66 -1.64 -14.58
N THR A 372 2.36 -2.91 -14.90
CA THR A 372 3.36 -3.97 -15.10
C THR A 372 4.37 -3.58 -16.20
N ALA A 373 3.90 -3.06 -17.33
CA ALA A 373 4.77 -2.58 -18.40
C ALA A 373 5.66 -1.41 -17.95
N THR A 374 5.17 -0.54 -17.09
CA THR A 374 5.90 0.60 -16.53
C THR A 374 6.95 0.17 -15.52
N LEU A 375 6.61 -0.75 -14.61
CA LEU A 375 7.49 -1.23 -13.54
C LEU A 375 8.50 -2.27 -14.03
N GLY A 376 8.12 -3.09 -15.02
CA GLY A 376 8.88 -4.26 -15.47
C GLY A 376 8.70 -5.52 -14.60
N HIS A 377 7.78 -5.47 -13.63
CA HIS A 377 7.35 -6.56 -12.75
C HIS A 377 5.86 -6.41 -12.40
N ALA A 378 5.24 -7.45 -11.85
CA ALA A 378 3.87 -7.35 -11.34
C ALA A 378 3.81 -6.31 -10.21
N PRO A 379 2.79 -5.42 -10.20
CA PRO A 379 2.68 -4.39 -9.17
C PRO A 379 2.42 -5.00 -7.79
N ASP A 380 2.81 -4.29 -6.74
CA ASP A 380 2.32 -4.54 -5.40
C ASP A 380 0.78 -4.39 -5.36
N ALA A 381 0.12 -5.16 -4.50
CA ALA A 381 -1.34 -5.16 -4.42
C ALA A 381 -1.93 -3.79 -4.05
N TYR A 382 -1.19 -2.98 -3.30
CA TYR A 382 -1.60 -1.61 -2.94
C TYR A 382 -1.44 -0.58 -4.06
N ALA A 383 -0.70 -0.89 -5.12
CA ALA A 383 -0.45 0.05 -6.22
C ALA A 383 -1.75 0.58 -6.87
N VAL A 384 -2.81 -0.25 -6.96
CA VAL A 384 -4.12 0.14 -7.50
C VAL A 384 -4.75 1.27 -6.70
N TYR A 385 -4.60 1.25 -5.38
CA TYR A 385 -5.12 2.30 -4.51
C TYR A 385 -4.34 3.62 -4.64
N GLY A 386 -3.06 3.57 -5.02
CA GLY A 386 -2.30 4.77 -5.38
C GLY A 386 -2.92 5.50 -6.57
N TYR A 387 -3.38 4.75 -7.58
CA TYR A 387 -4.12 5.29 -8.72
C TYR A 387 -5.46 5.89 -8.28
N GLU A 388 -6.30 5.13 -7.55
CA GLU A 388 -7.62 5.57 -7.12
C GLU A 388 -7.56 6.80 -6.19
N THR A 389 -6.63 6.81 -5.24
CA THR A 389 -6.36 7.98 -4.37
C THR A 389 -6.11 9.23 -5.21
N THR A 390 -5.29 9.09 -6.26
CA THR A 390 -4.98 10.21 -7.16
C THR A 390 -6.22 10.67 -7.89
N VAL A 391 -7.04 9.77 -8.43
CA VAL A 391 -8.29 10.13 -9.13
C VAL A 391 -9.26 10.87 -8.20
N VAL A 392 -9.39 10.45 -6.93
CA VAL A 392 -10.20 11.19 -5.93
C VAL A 392 -9.72 12.63 -5.78
N VAL A 393 -8.40 12.81 -5.64
CA VAL A 393 -7.79 14.15 -5.50
C VAL A 393 -8.05 15.00 -6.75
N LEU A 394 -7.81 14.45 -7.94
CA LEU A 394 -8.01 15.15 -9.21
C LEU A 394 -9.46 15.59 -9.39
N GLN A 395 -10.41 14.70 -9.13
CA GLN A 395 -11.83 15.01 -9.22
C GLN A 395 -12.29 16.04 -8.18
N ALA A 396 -11.69 16.04 -6.99
CA ALA A 396 -11.98 17.06 -6.00
C ALA A 396 -11.45 18.45 -6.42
N ILE A 397 -10.27 18.51 -7.05
CA ILE A 397 -9.72 19.75 -7.62
C ILE A 397 -10.62 20.24 -8.78
N GLU A 398 -11.12 19.34 -9.65
CA GLU A 398 -12.09 19.68 -10.69
C GLU A 398 -13.37 20.30 -10.12
N LYS A 399 -13.94 19.68 -9.08
CA LYS A 399 -15.15 20.17 -8.40
C LYS A 399 -14.94 21.52 -7.70
N ALA A 400 -13.82 21.67 -7.00
CA ALA A 400 -13.50 22.93 -6.32
C ALA A 400 -13.22 24.04 -7.32
N ALA A 401 -12.51 23.74 -8.42
CA ALA A 401 -12.06 24.64 -9.45
C ALA A 401 -11.35 25.92 -8.90
N GLU A 402 -10.88 25.86 -7.66
CA GLU A 402 -10.19 26.91 -6.92
C GLU A 402 -9.03 26.30 -6.13
N LYS A 403 -7.94 27.07 -5.98
CA LYS A 403 -6.79 26.69 -5.15
C LYS A 403 -7.08 27.02 -3.69
N ASP A 404 -7.97 26.24 -3.08
CA ASP A 404 -8.48 26.43 -1.72
C ASP A 404 -8.56 25.07 -1.00
N ARG A 405 -7.77 24.92 0.07
CA ARG A 405 -7.67 23.68 0.86
C ARG A 405 -9.03 23.22 1.40
N ALA A 406 -9.84 24.15 1.89
CA ALA A 406 -11.13 23.82 2.51
C ALA A 406 -12.15 23.32 1.46
N LYS A 407 -12.19 23.96 0.28
CA LYS A 407 -13.09 23.55 -0.81
C LYS A 407 -12.68 22.20 -1.39
N ILE A 408 -11.38 21.96 -1.55
CA ILE A 408 -10.86 20.67 -2.03
C ILE A 408 -11.15 19.58 -1.01
N LEU A 409 -10.90 19.81 0.29
CA LEU A 409 -11.26 18.88 1.36
C LEU A 409 -12.75 18.55 1.36
N GLU A 410 -13.62 19.56 1.27
CA GLU A 410 -15.07 19.36 1.20
C GLU A 410 -15.47 18.52 -0.02
N ALA A 411 -14.87 18.79 -1.18
CA ALA A 411 -15.12 18.04 -2.41
C ALA A 411 -14.65 16.58 -2.30
N MET A 412 -13.50 16.33 -1.64
CA MET A 412 -12.98 14.98 -1.39
C MET A 412 -13.92 14.17 -0.48
N LEU A 413 -14.32 14.74 0.67
CA LEU A 413 -15.22 14.07 1.62
C LEU A 413 -16.59 13.73 1.00
N LYS A 414 -17.01 14.46 -0.04
CA LYS A 414 -18.25 14.23 -0.80
C LYS A 414 -18.07 13.33 -2.02
N THR A 415 -17.05 12.49 -2.05
CA THR A 415 -16.89 11.50 -3.12
C THR A 415 -17.94 10.40 -2.95
N GLU A 416 -18.83 10.28 -3.94
CA GLU A 416 -19.91 9.30 -3.96
C GLU A 416 -19.95 8.54 -5.30
N GLY A 417 -20.25 7.23 -5.22
CA GLY A 417 -20.39 6.37 -6.40
C GLY A 417 -19.13 6.27 -7.24
N PHE A 418 -17.97 6.33 -6.59
CA PHE A 418 -16.66 6.22 -7.25
C PHE A 418 -16.55 4.86 -7.93
N LYS A 419 -16.43 4.84 -9.25
CA LYS A 419 -16.20 3.63 -10.04
C LYS A 419 -14.75 3.16 -9.83
N SER A 420 -14.60 1.99 -9.24
CA SER A 420 -13.32 1.45 -8.83
C SER A 420 -12.64 0.61 -9.92
N LEU A 421 -11.31 0.61 -9.94
CA LEU A 421 -10.51 -0.37 -10.69
C LEU A 421 -10.72 -1.80 -10.16
N LEU A 422 -11.10 -1.93 -8.88
CA LEU A 422 -11.45 -3.22 -8.28
C LEU A 422 -12.82 -3.75 -8.73
N GLY A 423 -13.53 -2.99 -9.56
CA GLY A 423 -14.92 -3.27 -9.94
C GLY A 423 -15.94 -2.72 -8.92
N GLY A 424 -17.16 -2.51 -9.39
CA GLY A 424 -18.21 -1.90 -8.59
C GLY A 424 -18.00 -0.40 -8.33
N THR A 425 -18.65 0.08 -7.29
CA THR A 425 -18.59 1.48 -6.85
C THR A 425 -18.47 1.56 -5.34
N TRP A 426 -17.85 2.62 -4.85
CA TRP A 426 -17.79 2.94 -3.43
C TRP A 426 -17.97 4.45 -3.19
N SER A 427 -18.27 4.81 -1.95
CA SER A 427 -18.40 6.18 -1.48
C SER A 427 -17.65 6.35 -0.16
N PHE A 428 -17.25 7.58 0.18
CA PHE A 428 -16.80 7.82 1.54
C PHE A 428 -17.99 7.89 2.50
N THR A 429 -17.79 7.30 3.67
CA THR A 429 -18.67 7.46 4.82
C THR A 429 -18.45 8.84 5.46
N GLU A 430 -19.30 9.21 6.42
CA GLU A 430 -19.13 10.44 7.21
C GLU A 430 -17.81 10.49 7.99
N THR A 431 -17.20 9.34 8.26
CA THR A 431 -15.91 9.24 8.96
C THR A 431 -14.70 9.33 8.03
N GLY A 432 -14.89 9.34 6.70
CA GLY A 432 -13.83 9.33 5.70
C GLY A 432 -13.33 7.93 5.34
N ASP A 433 -13.98 6.88 5.81
CA ASP A 433 -13.74 5.50 5.35
C ASP A 433 -14.42 5.25 4.01
N THR A 434 -13.86 4.38 3.16
CA THR A 434 -14.61 3.80 2.06
C THR A 434 -15.70 2.87 2.59
N ASP A 435 -16.86 2.81 1.91
CA ASP A 435 -17.90 1.80 2.15
C ASP A 435 -17.62 0.46 1.43
N SER A 436 -16.51 0.36 0.70
CA SER A 436 -16.05 -0.91 0.13
C SER A 436 -15.69 -1.90 1.24
N SER A 437 -16.21 -3.12 1.13
CA SER A 437 -15.98 -4.21 2.08
C SER A 437 -15.37 -5.45 1.42
N ILE A 438 -14.77 -5.29 0.25
CA ILE A 438 -14.14 -6.40 -0.47
C ILE A 438 -12.88 -6.80 0.28
N ILE A 439 -12.84 -8.01 0.83
CA ILE A 439 -11.63 -8.61 1.40
C ILE A 439 -11.27 -9.83 0.56
N GLY A 440 -10.10 -9.78 -0.05
CA GLY A 440 -9.49 -10.90 -0.76
C GLY A 440 -8.73 -11.81 0.21
N LEU A 441 -8.85 -13.10 0.01
CA LEU A 441 -7.98 -14.12 0.59
C LEU A 441 -7.03 -14.58 -0.49
N ALA A 442 -5.76 -14.57 -0.19
CA ALA A 442 -4.71 -15.10 -1.02
C ALA A 442 -3.93 -16.20 -0.29
N LYS A 443 -3.22 -17.03 -1.04
CA LYS A 443 -2.34 -18.07 -0.55
C LYS A 443 -1.01 -18.02 -1.29
N VAL A 444 0.07 -18.29 -0.60
CA VAL A 444 1.36 -18.45 -1.27
C VAL A 444 1.41 -19.84 -1.91
N GLU A 445 1.59 -19.87 -3.22
CA GLU A 445 1.68 -21.08 -4.04
C GLU A 445 2.80 -20.93 -5.07
N ASN A 446 3.77 -21.85 -5.02
CA ASN A 446 4.97 -21.84 -5.88
C ASN A 446 5.78 -20.53 -5.74
N GLY A 447 5.86 -19.99 -4.53
CA GLY A 447 6.60 -18.76 -4.23
C GLY A 447 5.93 -17.47 -4.71
N GLU A 448 4.64 -17.52 -5.07
CA GLU A 448 3.85 -16.36 -5.48
C GLU A 448 2.55 -16.26 -4.66
N ILE A 449 2.12 -15.03 -4.38
CA ILE A 449 0.82 -14.77 -3.73
C ILE A 449 -0.28 -14.89 -4.78
N LYS A 450 -1.19 -15.85 -4.61
CA LYS A 450 -2.28 -16.14 -5.54
C LYS A 450 -3.63 -15.91 -4.88
N PHE A 451 -4.50 -15.18 -5.57
CA PHE A 451 -5.88 -14.99 -5.13
C PHE A 451 -6.61 -16.33 -5.04
N GLN A 452 -7.32 -16.54 -3.93
CA GLN A 452 -8.15 -17.73 -3.74
C GLN A 452 -9.65 -17.38 -3.88
N LYS A 453 -10.12 -16.43 -3.12
CA LYS A 453 -11.53 -16.01 -3.11
C LYS A 453 -11.71 -14.67 -2.37
N ALA A 454 -12.86 -14.04 -2.55
CA ALA A 454 -13.32 -13.00 -1.64
C ALA A 454 -13.96 -13.64 -0.39
N ILE A 455 -13.73 -13.02 0.77
CA ILE A 455 -14.28 -13.42 2.06
C ILE A 455 -15.01 -12.25 2.73
N SER A 456 -15.89 -12.56 3.70
CA SER A 456 -16.61 -11.56 4.49
C SER A 456 -16.68 -11.99 5.95
N GLY A 457 -16.79 -11.04 6.88
CA GLY A 457 -16.96 -11.26 8.31
C GLY A 457 -18.41 -11.39 8.75
#